data_c97ff0bca03360896b38349d119993a1
#
_entry.id   c97ff0bca03360896b38349d119993a1
#
_cell.length_a   1.000
_cell.length_b   1.000
_cell.length_c   1.000
_cell.angle_alpha   90.00
_cell.angle_beta   90.00
_cell.angle_gamma   90.00
#
_symmetry.space_group_name_H-M   'P 1'
#
loop_
_entity.id
_entity.type
_entity.pdbx_description
1 polymer ?
#
loop_
_entity_poly.entity_id
_entity_poly.type
_entity_poly.pdbx_seq_one_letter_code
_entity_poly.pdbx_strand_id
1 'polypeptide(L)'
;LTQQRKWYFYMSPSLYANYKKSSRTETNALFYYGQSLRGLSDFALDSYRTNYRTWKTSPTFMPRTHSLNFNLTHNYKRVAREFFSNFSLNANRTWSNSVVDMQIQNGNYFMTYAQHNTKNTSVTGRFWVSKGFYKQHFKTSCGISAAYSDGEQYTAGKVVGYQYRSLTFSPSLTYSPSWAFVTYSGDFALSKSTSDNASMSSRFNWKQSLTLTSTIRKVDLSLSGIYYHNQLEGATLNTFLADAKVTWRQKNFLVL
;
A
#
# COMPACT_ATOMS: atom_id res chain seq x y z
N LEU A 1 -44.53 8.20 11.52
CA LEU A 1 -43.06 8.19 11.73
C LEU A 1 -42.80 8.01 13.21
N THR A 2 -42.59 6.79 13.67
CA THR A 2 -42.16 6.48 15.04
C THR A 2 -40.70 6.89 15.19
N GLN A 3 -40.44 8.02 15.86
CA GLN A 3 -39.10 8.43 16.23
C GLN A 3 -38.53 7.45 17.26
N GLN A 4 -37.75 6.48 16.88
CA GLN A 4 -36.97 5.67 17.81
C GLN A 4 -35.71 6.44 18.18
N ARG A 5 -35.65 7.04 19.36
CA ARG A 5 -34.43 7.55 19.96
C ARG A 5 -33.57 6.36 20.42
N LYS A 6 -32.43 6.13 19.78
CA LYS A 6 -31.42 5.16 20.22
C LYS A 6 -30.19 5.93 20.68
N TRP A 7 -29.76 5.67 21.89
CA TRP A 7 -28.50 6.19 22.44
C TRP A 7 -27.37 5.25 22.03
N TYR A 8 -26.26 5.83 21.56
CA TYR A 8 -25.07 5.07 21.20
C TYR A 8 -23.91 5.60 22.01
N PHE A 9 -23.22 4.71 22.71
CA PHE A 9 -21.98 5.03 23.38
C PHE A 9 -20.85 4.91 22.37
N TYR A 10 -20.08 5.96 22.20
CA TYR A 10 -18.94 6.02 21.30
C TYR A 10 -17.67 6.18 22.13
N MET A 11 -16.70 5.27 21.94
CA MET A 11 -15.40 5.31 22.60
C MET A 11 -14.30 4.94 21.59
N SER A 12 -13.22 5.71 21.58
CA SER A 12 -12.08 5.51 20.70
C SER A 12 -10.77 5.63 21.48
N PRO A 13 -10.48 4.67 22.40
CA PRO A 13 -9.25 4.69 23.17
C PRO A 13 -8.03 4.47 22.29
N SER A 14 -6.95 5.17 22.60
CA SER A 14 -5.64 4.98 22.00
C SER A 14 -4.55 4.93 23.06
N LEU A 15 -3.55 4.10 22.83
CA LEU A 15 -2.35 4.00 23.64
C LEU A 15 -1.15 4.20 22.74
N TYR A 16 -0.35 5.20 23.05
CA TYR A 16 0.89 5.49 22.34
C TYR A 16 2.08 5.33 23.27
N ALA A 17 3.09 4.62 22.81
CA ALA A 17 4.36 4.47 23.50
C ALA A 17 5.51 4.85 22.56
N ASN A 18 6.38 5.73 23.00
CA ASN A 18 7.63 6.06 22.34
C ASN A 18 8.78 5.70 23.27
N TYR A 19 9.66 4.85 22.80
CA TYR A 19 10.86 4.44 23.52
C TYR A 19 12.11 4.81 22.74
N LYS A 20 12.90 5.71 23.29
CA LYS A 20 14.14 6.24 22.72
C LYS A 20 15.32 5.82 23.56
N LYS A 21 15.91 4.66 23.26
CA LYS A 21 17.07 4.13 23.98
C LYS A 21 18.32 5.02 23.80
N SER A 22 18.45 5.66 22.63
CA SER A 22 19.58 6.52 22.30
C SER A 22 19.21 7.42 21.13
N SER A 23 20.08 8.36 20.75
CA SER A 23 19.92 9.14 19.51
C SER A 23 19.89 8.27 18.23
N ARG A 24 20.25 7.00 18.35
CA ARG A 24 20.35 6.04 17.23
C ARG A 24 19.14 5.11 17.13
N THR A 25 18.42 4.88 18.22
CA THR A 25 17.40 3.86 18.31
C THR A 25 16.10 4.44 18.84
N GLU A 26 15.05 4.28 18.08
CA GLU A 26 13.71 4.75 18.44
C GLU A 26 12.67 3.68 18.09
N THR A 27 11.79 3.41 19.03
CA THR A 27 10.67 2.49 18.86
C THR A 27 9.38 3.20 19.20
N ASN A 28 8.42 3.15 18.30
CA ASN A 28 7.09 3.71 18.46
C ASN A 28 6.08 2.58 18.39
N ALA A 29 5.16 2.54 19.34
CA ALA A 29 4.03 1.63 19.32
C ALA A 29 2.74 2.43 19.50
N LEU A 30 1.75 2.15 18.68
CA LEU A 30 0.42 2.73 18.74
C LEU A 30 -0.60 1.60 18.71
N PHE A 31 -1.45 1.60 19.72
CA PHE A 31 -2.65 0.78 19.77
C PHE A 31 -3.86 1.70 19.73
N TYR A 32 -4.80 1.42 18.86
CA TYR A 32 -5.98 2.25 18.68
C TYR A 32 -7.20 1.36 18.42
N TYR A 33 -8.25 1.58 19.21
CA TYR A 33 -9.57 1.04 18.94
C TYR A 33 -10.48 2.16 18.47
N GLY A 34 -11.14 1.96 17.33
CA GLY A 34 -12.04 2.94 16.75
C GLY A 34 -13.43 2.35 16.50
N GLN A 35 -14.42 3.19 16.66
CA GLN A 35 -15.79 2.94 16.24
C GLN A 35 -16.15 3.97 15.19
N SER A 36 -16.80 3.53 14.13
CA SER A 36 -17.32 4.40 13.08
C SER A 36 -18.80 4.14 12.92
N LEU A 37 -19.57 5.20 13.01
CA LEU A 37 -20.98 5.24 12.65
C LEU A 37 -21.12 6.02 11.35
N ARG A 38 -22.05 5.66 10.53
CA ARG A 38 -22.35 6.45 9.33
C ARG A 38 -22.95 7.78 9.68
N GLY A 39 -22.63 8.78 8.89
CA GLY A 39 -23.17 10.14 9.06
C GLY A 39 -24.68 10.19 8.80
N LEU A 40 -25.35 11.16 9.41
CA LEU A 40 -26.81 11.39 9.21
C LEU A 40 -27.15 11.62 7.74
N SER A 41 -26.26 12.20 6.95
CA SER A 41 -26.41 12.39 5.50
C SER A 41 -26.66 11.09 4.73
N ASP A 42 -26.12 9.98 5.21
CA ASP A 42 -26.31 8.66 4.58
C ASP A 42 -27.74 8.12 4.75
N PHE A 43 -28.56 8.73 5.64
CA PHE A 43 -29.93 8.34 5.92
C PHE A 43 -30.96 9.38 5.46
N ALA A 44 -30.49 10.52 4.96
CA ALA A 44 -31.39 11.64 4.62
C ALA A 44 -32.18 11.41 3.32
N LEU A 45 -31.69 10.54 2.45
CA LEU A 45 -32.25 10.26 1.14
C LEU A 45 -32.40 8.75 0.95
N ASP A 46 -33.52 8.30 0.44
CA ASP A 46 -33.75 6.85 0.15
C ASP A 46 -32.74 6.31 -0.87
N SER A 47 -32.49 7.10 -1.92
CA SER A 47 -31.49 6.80 -2.94
C SER A 47 -30.95 8.10 -3.52
N TYR A 48 -29.64 8.16 -3.75
CA TYR A 48 -28.99 9.33 -4.33
C TYR A 48 -27.84 8.95 -5.24
N ARG A 49 -27.53 9.85 -6.16
CA ARG A 49 -26.46 9.68 -7.12
C ARG A 49 -25.17 10.26 -6.55
N THR A 50 -24.13 9.46 -6.40
CA THR A 50 -22.82 9.90 -5.91
C THR A 50 -21.92 10.42 -7.02
N ASN A 51 -22.10 9.89 -8.24
CA ASN A 51 -21.46 10.38 -9.46
C ASN A 51 -22.32 9.99 -10.68
N TYR A 52 -21.89 10.31 -11.88
CA TYR A 52 -22.69 10.11 -13.11
C TYR A 52 -23.08 8.65 -13.40
N ARG A 53 -22.43 7.67 -12.76
CA ARG A 53 -22.71 6.24 -12.93
C ARG A 53 -23.05 5.48 -11.64
N THR A 54 -22.96 6.12 -10.48
CA THR A 54 -23.11 5.42 -9.20
C THR A 54 -24.29 5.94 -8.42
N TRP A 55 -25.22 5.05 -8.17
CA TRP A 55 -26.37 5.25 -7.29
C TRP A 55 -26.12 4.55 -5.96
N LYS A 56 -26.49 5.18 -4.89
CA LYS A 56 -26.35 4.65 -3.53
C LYS A 56 -27.69 4.70 -2.82
N THR A 57 -28.13 3.57 -2.29
CA THR A 57 -29.34 3.46 -1.50
C THR A 57 -29.00 3.54 -0.03
N SER A 58 -29.75 4.32 0.72
CA SER A 58 -29.53 4.45 2.15
C SER A 58 -29.88 3.15 2.88
N PRO A 59 -29.11 2.77 3.89
CA PRO A 59 -29.40 1.59 4.69
C PRO A 59 -30.64 1.83 5.57
N THR A 60 -31.47 0.80 5.71
CA THR A 60 -32.62 0.81 6.63
C THR A 60 -32.25 0.55 8.09
N PHE A 61 -30.99 0.26 8.37
CA PHE A 61 -30.41 -0.01 9.68
C PHE A 61 -29.16 0.86 9.89
N MET A 62 -28.67 0.97 11.12
CA MET A 62 -27.45 1.73 11.43
C MET A 62 -26.18 0.89 11.18
N PRO A 63 -25.44 1.12 10.11
CA PRO A 63 -24.16 0.47 9.87
C PRO A 63 -23.13 0.91 10.93
N ARG A 64 -22.46 -0.06 11.53
CA ARG A 64 -21.42 0.14 12.52
C ARG A 64 -20.17 -0.61 12.12
N THR A 65 -19.05 0.04 12.30
CA THR A 65 -17.75 -0.57 12.10
C THR A 65 -16.90 -0.34 13.35
N HIS A 66 -16.28 -1.39 13.82
CA HIS A 66 -15.28 -1.36 14.88
C HIS A 66 -13.95 -1.75 14.28
N SER A 67 -12.90 -1.07 14.65
CA SER A 67 -11.54 -1.37 14.20
C SER A 67 -10.57 -1.41 15.36
N LEU A 68 -9.70 -2.39 15.34
CA LEU A 68 -8.58 -2.52 16.24
C LEU A 68 -7.31 -2.41 15.40
N ASN A 69 -6.47 -1.46 15.74
CA ASN A 69 -5.25 -1.17 15.01
C ASN A 69 -4.05 -1.24 15.94
N PHE A 70 -3.01 -1.90 15.49
CA PHE A 70 -1.71 -1.94 16.13
C PHE A 70 -0.65 -1.56 15.13
N ASN A 71 0.17 -0.57 15.47
CA ASN A 71 1.31 -0.14 14.68
C ASN A 71 2.56 -0.16 15.54
N LEU A 72 3.60 -0.82 15.07
CA LEU A 72 4.91 -0.85 15.68
C LEU A 72 5.94 -0.41 14.65
N THR A 73 6.77 0.55 15.02
CA THR A 73 7.88 1.01 14.17
C THR A 73 9.15 1.03 14.99
N HIS A 74 10.20 0.43 14.48
CA HIS A 74 11.53 0.46 15.07
C HIS A 74 12.53 1.02 14.07
N ASN A 75 13.21 2.09 14.46
CA ASN A 75 14.22 2.76 13.66
C ASN A 75 15.59 2.62 14.32
N TYR A 76 16.57 2.20 13.56
CA TYR A 76 17.96 2.26 13.94
C TYR A 76 18.77 3.03 12.90
N LYS A 77 19.57 4.01 13.36
CA LYS A 77 20.42 4.82 12.50
C LYS A 77 21.82 4.96 13.09
N ARG A 78 22.83 4.72 12.26
CA ARG A 78 24.23 4.96 12.59
C ARG A 78 24.86 5.82 11.48
N VAL A 79 24.68 7.12 11.59
CA VAL A 79 25.08 8.08 10.54
C VAL A 79 26.55 7.97 10.18
N ALA A 80 27.46 7.90 11.18
CA ALA A 80 28.90 7.79 10.95
C ALA A 80 29.32 6.51 10.19
N ARG A 81 28.45 5.50 10.07
CA ARG A 81 28.69 4.28 9.29
C ARG A 81 27.72 4.15 8.12
N GLU A 82 26.92 5.19 7.85
CA GLU A 82 25.86 5.19 6.83
C GLU A 82 24.97 3.93 6.88
N PHE A 83 24.68 3.47 8.11
CA PHE A 83 23.84 2.31 8.32
C PHE A 83 22.49 2.73 8.88
N PHE A 84 21.43 2.30 8.21
CA PHE A 84 20.05 2.60 8.59
C PHE A 84 19.23 1.33 8.49
N SER A 85 18.38 1.08 9.47
CA SER A 85 17.37 0.04 9.38
C SER A 85 16.04 0.52 9.95
N ASN A 86 14.98 0.06 9.35
CA ASN A 86 13.61 0.30 9.77
C ASN A 86 12.85 -1.01 9.76
N PHE A 87 12.11 -1.25 10.83
CA PHE A 87 11.12 -2.32 10.90
C PHE A 87 9.77 -1.69 11.21
N SER A 88 8.73 -2.12 10.51
CA SER A 88 7.36 -1.73 10.81
C SER A 88 6.44 -2.94 10.76
N LEU A 89 5.51 -3.01 11.70
CA LEU A 89 4.46 -4.00 11.77
C LEU A 89 3.14 -3.25 11.95
N ASN A 90 2.20 -3.50 11.05
CA ASN A 90 0.85 -2.97 11.11
C ASN A 90 -0.11 -4.16 11.17
N ALA A 91 -0.99 -4.18 12.16
CA ALA A 91 -2.06 -5.14 12.26
C ALA A 91 -3.37 -4.40 12.43
N ASN A 92 -4.35 -4.77 11.63
CA ASN A 92 -5.70 -4.20 11.69
C ASN A 92 -6.71 -5.34 11.74
N ARG A 93 -7.73 -5.18 12.58
CA ARG A 93 -8.90 -6.04 12.57
C ARG A 93 -10.16 -5.18 12.62
N THR A 94 -11.06 -5.42 11.67
CA THR A 94 -12.29 -4.66 11.53
C THR A 94 -13.49 -5.60 11.62
N TRP A 95 -14.50 -5.17 12.35
CA TRP A 95 -15.81 -5.83 12.42
C TRP A 95 -16.87 -4.86 11.93
N SER A 96 -17.74 -5.31 11.05
CA SER A 96 -18.86 -4.51 10.56
C SER A 96 -20.15 -5.32 10.64
N ASN A 97 -21.26 -4.66 10.96
CA ASN A 97 -22.59 -5.25 10.86
C ASN A 97 -23.26 -5.02 9.50
N SER A 98 -22.50 -4.53 8.55
CA SER A 98 -23.02 -4.20 7.21
C SER A 98 -22.03 -4.58 6.11
N VAL A 99 -22.56 -4.98 4.99
CA VAL A 99 -21.84 -5.18 3.73
C VAL A 99 -22.42 -4.30 2.65
N VAL A 100 -21.60 -3.95 1.68
CA VAL A 100 -22.06 -3.24 0.48
C VAL A 100 -22.26 -4.27 -0.61
N ASP A 101 -23.46 -4.33 -1.16
CA ASP A 101 -23.79 -5.05 -2.39
C ASP A 101 -23.69 -4.05 -3.55
N MET A 102 -22.87 -4.37 -4.52
CA MET A 102 -22.67 -3.55 -5.71
C MET A 102 -23.16 -4.34 -6.94
N GLN A 103 -24.19 -3.85 -7.56
CA GLN A 103 -24.74 -4.41 -8.79
C GLN A 103 -24.44 -3.48 -9.97
N ILE A 104 -24.15 -4.08 -11.11
CA ILE A 104 -23.91 -3.33 -12.36
C ILE A 104 -25.12 -3.59 -13.27
N GLN A 105 -25.86 -2.54 -13.60
CA GLN A 105 -26.99 -2.60 -14.50
C GLN A 105 -26.88 -1.49 -15.56
N ASN A 106 -26.88 -1.86 -16.82
CA ASN A 106 -26.79 -0.91 -17.95
C ASN A 106 -25.61 0.07 -17.83
N GLY A 107 -24.45 -0.41 -17.36
CA GLY A 107 -23.24 0.40 -17.18
C GLY A 107 -23.28 1.36 -15.97
N ASN A 108 -24.32 1.29 -15.13
CA ASN A 108 -24.41 2.02 -13.87
C ASN A 108 -24.19 1.08 -12.69
N TYR A 109 -23.60 1.63 -11.62
CA TYR A 109 -23.34 0.95 -10.36
C TYR A 109 -24.43 1.27 -9.35
N PHE A 110 -25.05 0.27 -8.80
CA PHE A 110 -26.05 0.39 -7.73
C PHE A 110 -25.48 -0.21 -6.45
N MET A 111 -25.27 0.64 -5.45
CA MET A 111 -24.71 0.26 -4.15
C MET A 111 -25.83 0.23 -3.12
N THR A 112 -26.06 -0.94 -2.55
CA THR A 112 -27.02 -1.16 -1.47
C THR A 112 -26.31 -1.68 -0.24
N TYR A 113 -26.93 -1.54 0.93
CA TYR A 113 -26.39 -2.04 2.18
C TYR A 113 -27.23 -3.22 2.68
N ALA A 114 -26.58 -4.35 2.87
CA ALA A 114 -27.16 -5.50 3.51
C ALA A 114 -26.66 -5.62 4.97
N GLN A 115 -27.55 -6.00 5.88
CA GLN A 115 -27.19 -6.26 7.25
C GLN A 115 -26.52 -7.64 7.34
N HIS A 116 -25.22 -7.65 7.51
CA HIS A 116 -24.43 -8.86 7.67
C HIS A 116 -23.18 -8.54 8.51
N ASN A 117 -22.87 -9.44 9.44
CA ASN A 117 -21.69 -9.31 10.26
C ASN A 117 -20.46 -9.82 9.50
N THR A 118 -19.49 -8.97 9.26
CA THR A 118 -18.24 -9.32 8.61
C THR A 118 -17.05 -9.06 9.51
N LYS A 119 -15.97 -9.80 9.25
CA LYS A 119 -14.69 -9.66 9.92
C LYS A 119 -13.60 -9.58 8.86
N ASN A 120 -12.74 -8.56 8.99
CA ASN A 120 -11.57 -8.42 8.13
C ASN A 120 -10.34 -8.24 9.01
N THR A 121 -9.29 -9.01 8.74
CA THR A 121 -8.01 -8.93 9.43
C THR A 121 -6.92 -8.70 8.42
N SER A 122 -6.03 -7.77 8.66
CA SER A 122 -4.83 -7.56 7.85
C SER A 122 -3.61 -7.35 8.72
N VAL A 123 -2.51 -7.96 8.32
CA VAL A 123 -1.21 -7.82 8.97
C VAL A 123 -0.18 -7.54 7.88
N THR A 124 0.62 -6.49 8.07
CA THR A 124 1.70 -6.14 7.16
C THR A 124 2.97 -5.89 7.96
N GLY A 125 4.00 -6.69 7.69
CA GLY A 125 5.35 -6.50 8.21
C GLY A 125 6.27 -5.97 7.11
N ARG A 126 7.12 -4.99 7.43
CA ARG A 126 8.14 -4.45 6.54
C ARG A 126 9.45 -4.33 7.28
N PHE A 127 10.51 -4.77 6.65
CA PHE A 127 11.87 -4.56 7.11
C PHE A 127 12.67 -3.93 5.97
N TRP A 128 13.41 -2.90 6.28
CA TRP A 128 14.30 -2.24 5.33
C TRP A 128 15.64 -1.96 5.98
N VAL A 129 16.70 -2.21 5.24
CA VAL A 129 18.08 -1.93 5.65
C VAL A 129 18.83 -1.25 4.54
N SER A 130 19.67 -0.29 4.87
CA SER A 130 20.55 0.40 3.94
C SER A 130 21.94 0.57 4.54
N LYS A 131 22.93 0.37 3.70
CA LYS A 131 24.35 0.55 4.05
C LYS A 131 25.07 1.30 2.95
N GLY A 132 25.69 2.41 3.32
CA GLY A 132 26.62 3.15 2.47
C GLY A 132 28.07 2.74 2.71
N PHE A 133 28.86 2.79 1.63
CA PHE A 133 30.30 2.53 1.59
C PHE A 133 30.97 3.73 0.93
N TYR A 134 31.17 4.77 1.72
CA TYR A 134 31.63 6.08 1.23
C TYR A 134 32.91 6.01 0.39
N LYS A 135 33.91 5.26 0.85
CA LYS A 135 35.18 5.12 0.13
C LYS A 135 35.06 4.47 -1.24
N GLN A 136 34.07 3.61 -1.42
CA GLN A 136 33.81 2.88 -2.67
C GLN A 136 32.72 3.56 -3.53
N HIS A 137 32.20 4.70 -3.10
CA HIS A 137 31.08 5.41 -3.76
C HIS A 137 29.86 4.53 -4.01
N PHE A 138 29.54 3.69 -3.03
CA PHE A 138 28.57 2.61 -3.18
C PHE A 138 27.57 2.62 -2.04
N LYS A 139 26.29 2.40 -2.36
CA LYS A 139 25.22 2.24 -1.38
C LYS A 139 24.35 1.07 -1.78
N THR A 140 24.06 0.20 -0.83
CA THR A 140 23.10 -0.89 -1.01
C THR A 140 21.94 -0.73 -0.06
N SER A 141 20.75 -1.14 -0.49
CA SER A 141 19.61 -1.29 0.38
C SER A 141 18.82 -2.53 0.00
N CYS A 142 18.09 -3.05 0.98
CA CYS A 142 17.24 -4.21 0.81
C CYS A 142 15.97 -4.01 1.64
N GLY A 143 14.83 -4.20 1.00
CA GLY A 143 13.52 -4.21 1.62
C GLY A 143 12.90 -5.60 1.54
N ILE A 144 12.21 -6.01 2.62
CA ILE A 144 11.36 -7.20 2.64
C ILE A 144 10.03 -6.76 3.20
N SER A 145 8.94 -7.09 2.53
CA SER A 145 7.59 -6.89 3.06
C SER A 145 6.76 -8.15 2.92
N ALA A 146 6.02 -8.47 3.98
CA ALA A 146 5.07 -9.56 4.00
C ALA A 146 3.69 -9.01 4.37
N ALA A 147 2.66 -9.40 3.64
CA ALA A 147 1.29 -9.04 3.94
C ALA A 147 0.40 -10.27 3.98
N TYR A 148 -0.51 -10.26 4.94
CA TYR A 148 -1.58 -11.23 5.10
C TYR A 148 -2.88 -10.47 5.27
N SER A 149 -3.92 -10.89 4.55
CA SER A 149 -5.28 -10.35 4.66
C SER A 149 -6.25 -11.51 4.62
N ASP A 150 -7.19 -11.50 5.55
CA ASP A 150 -8.27 -12.49 5.66
C ASP A 150 -9.56 -11.72 5.93
N GLY A 151 -10.61 -12.01 5.15
CA GLY A 151 -11.83 -11.25 5.28
C GLY A 151 -12.98 -11.81 4.46
N GLU A 152 -14.07 -11.09 4.54
CA GLU A 152 -15.33 -11.42 3.87
C GLU A 152 -15.74 -10.25 2.97
N GLN A 153 -16.20 -10.56 1.79
CA GLN A 153 -16.79 -9.61 0.85
C GLN A 153 -18.15 -10.10 0.39
N TYR A 154 -19.01 -9.17 0.01
CA TYR A 154 -20.34 -9.50 -0.54
C TYR A 154 -20.29 -9.38 -2.05
N THR A 155 -20.61 -10.44 -2.73
CA THR A 155 -20.58 -10.50 -4.20
C THR A 155 -21.76 -11.30 -4.71
N ALA A 156 -22.55 -10.70 -5.60
CA ALA A 156 -23.73 -11.33 -6.22
C ALA A 156 -24.71 -11.96 -5.22
N GLY A 157 -25.03 -11.24 -4.14
CA GLY A 157 -25.99 -11.68 -3.13
C GLY A 157 -25.45 -12.69 -2.12
N LYS A 158 -24.15 -13.01 -2.13
CA LYS A 158 -23.51 -13.97 -1.22
C LYS A 158 -22.30 -13.38 -0.54
N VAL A 159 -22.07 -13.77 0.70
CA VAL A 159 -20.83 -13.50 1.41
C VAL A 159 -19.81 -14.54 0.99
N VAL A 160 -18.63 -14.06 0.59
CA VAL A 160 -17.53 -14.89 0.12
C VAL A 160 -16.30 -14.54 0.94
N GLY A 161 -15.71 -15.53 1.59
CA GLY A 161 -14.45 -15.41 2.27
C GLY A 161 -13.30 -15.26 1.27
N TYR A 162 -12.30 -14.46 1.62
CA TYR A 162 -11.07 -14.32 0.85
C TYR A 162 -9.85 -14.28 1.74
N GLN A 163 -8.77 -14.84 1.26
CA GLN A 163 -7.45 -14.74 1.86
C GLN A 163 -6.44 -14.24 0.82
N TYR A 164 -5.61 -13.32 1.23
CA TYR A 164 -4.51 -12.80 0.42
C TYR A 164 -3.21 -12.87 1.21
N ARG A 165 -2.15 -13.37 0.57
CA ARG A 165 -0.80 -13.44 1.11
C ARG A 165 0.16 -12.90 0.08
N SER A 166 1.12 -12.09 0.51
CA SER A 166 2.20 -11.63 -0.35
C SER A 166 3.51 -11.52 0.39
N LEU A 167 4.59 -11.75 -0.35
CA LEU A 167 5.96 -11.52 0.07
C LEU A 167 6.66 -10.74 -1.04
N THR A 168 7.27 -9.61 -0.71
CA THR A 168 8.02 -8.78 -1.66
C THR A 168 9.44 -8.59 -1.16
N PHE A 169 10.39 -8.74 -2.05
CA PHE A 169 11.81 -8.49 -1.84
C PHE A 169 12.26 -7.37 -2.78
N SER A 170 12.82 -6.29 -2.24
CA SER A 170 13.18 -5.09 -2.99
C SER A 170 14.65 -4.70 -2.75
N PRO A 171 15.60 -5.29 -3.48
CA PRO A 171 17.00 -4.90 -3.44
C PRO A 171 17.23 -3.62 -4.26
N SER A 172 18.16 -2.78 -3.80
CA SER A 172 18.63 -1.63 -4.55
C SER A 172 20.12 -1.41 -4.35
N LEU A 173 20.76 -1.00 -5.41
CA LEU A 173 22.19 -0.75 -5.50
C LEU A 173 22.43 0.58 -6.19
N THR A 174 23.19 1.47 -5.54
CA THR A 174 23.63 2.74 -6.13
C THR A 174 25.14 2.79 -6.12
N TYR A 175 25.71 3.05 -7.29
CA TYR A 175 27.14 3.32 -7.46
C TYR A 175 27.32 4.71 -8.05
N SER A 176 28.07 5.57 -7.37
CA SER A 176 28.17 6.99 -7.69
C SER A 176 29.64 7.46 -7.74
N PRO A 177 30.44 6.97 -8.70
CA PRO A 177 31.76 7.54 -8.96
C PRO A 177 31.64 8.97 -9.44
N SER A 178 32.76 9.70 -9.52
CA SER A 178 32.79 11.13 -9.90
C SER A 178 32.24 11.41 -11.32
N TRP A 179 32.20 10.41 -12.20
CA TRP A 179 31.82 10.55 -13.61
C TRP A 179 30.41 10.03 -13.93
N ALA A 180 29.81 9.24 -13.04
CA ALA A 180 28.49 8.65 -13.30
C ALA A 180 27.71 8.39 -12.01
N PHE A 181 26.41 8.21 -12.17
CA PHE A 181 25.50 7.73 -11.16
C PHE A 181 24.70 6.55 -11.72
N VAL A 182 24.92 5.38 -11.16
CA VAL A 182 24.26 4.14 -11.60
C VAL A 182 23.37 3.64 -10.48
N THR A 183 22.10 3.40 -10.78
CA THR A 183 21.15 2.83 -9.82
C THR A 183 20.51 1.59 -10.43
N TYR A 184 20.61 0.48 -9.73
CA TYR A 184 19.82 -0.72 -9.95
C TYR A 184 18.77 -0.82 -8.86
N SER A 185 17.53 -1.16 -9.22
CA SER A 185 16.49 -1.56 -8.27
C SER A 185 15.69 -2.74 -8.82
N GLY A 186 15.32 -3.64 -7.92
CA GLY A 186 14.49 -4.79 -8.21
C GLY A 186 13.31 -4.87 -7.25
N ASP A 187 12.16 -5.32 -7.73
CA ASP A 187 11.00 -5.69 -6.92
C ASP A 187 10.55 -7.08 -7.33
N PHE A 188 10.63 -8.03 -6.42
CA PHE A 188 10.26 -9.42 -6.61
C PHE A 188 9.09 -9.74 -5.69
N ALA A 189 7.92 -9.99 -6.26
CA ALA A 189 6.68 -10.17 -5.51
C ALA A 189 6.07 -11.55 -5.75
N LEU A 190 5.94 -12.32 -4.69
CA LEU A 190 5.18 -13.56 -4.66
C LEU A 190 3.83 -13.28 -3.98
N SER A 191 2.73 -13.60 -4.63
CA SER A 191 1.39 -13.42 -4.06
C SER A 191 0.50 -14.60 -4.33
N LYS A 192 -0.42 -14.85 -3.40
CA LYS A 192 -1.46 -15.87 -3.52
C LYS A 192 -2.77 -15.31 -2.98
N SER A 193 -3.83 -15.45 -3.77
CA SER A 193 -5.19 -15.15 -3.35
C SER A 193 -6.02 -16.42 -3.38
N THR A 194 -6.85 -16.59 -2.37
CA THR A 194 -7.78 -17.71 -2.25
C THR A 194 -9.14 -17.16 -1.86
N SER A 195 -10.21 -17.64 -2.45
CA SER A 195 -11.57 -17.31 -2.09
C SER A 195 -12.36 -18.61 -1.97
N ASP A 196 -13.48 -18.59 -1.23
CA ASP A 196 -14.32 -19.77 -1.06
C ASP A 196 -14.80 -20.36 -2.40
N ASN A 197 -14.90 -19.52 -3.43
CA ASN A 197 -15.38 -19.92 -4.76
C ASN A 197 -14.25 -20.20 -5.77
N ALA A 198 -13.02 -19.80 -5.48
CA ALA A 198 -11.90 -19.96 -6.40
C ALA A 198 -10.56 -19.90 -5.65
N SER A 199 -9.68 -20.84 -5.94
CA SER A 199 -8.28 -20.76 -5.51
C SER A 199 -7.44 -20.29 -6.69
N MET A 200 -6.91 -19.08 -6.60
CA MET A 200 -5.96 -18.58 -7.59
C MET A 200 -4.59 -19.20 -7.35
N SER A 201 -3.88 -19.50 -8.42
CA SER A 201 -2.49 -19.94 -8.37
C SER A 201 -1.59 -18.87 -7.76
N SER A 202 -0.49 -19.30 -7.17
CA SER A 202 0.55 -18.36 -6.76
C SER A 202 1.09 -17.61 -7.98
N ARG A 203 1.27 -16.30 -7.84
CA ARG A 203 1.80 -15.42 -8.90
C ARG A 203 3.14 -14.88 -8.46
N PHE A 204 4.12 -14.98 -9.34
CA PHE A 204 5.42 -14.38 -9.17
C PHE A 204 5.61 -13.27 -10.19
N ASN A 205 5.61 -12.03 -9.71
CA ASN A 205 5.83 -10.85 -10.53
C ASN A 205 7.14 -10.19 -10.13
N TRP A 206 7.88 -9.69 -11.10
CA TRP A 206 9.11 -8.99 -10.82
C TRP A 206 9.34 -7.84 -11.78
N LYS A 207 9.95 -6.80 -11.26
CA LYS A 207 10.38 -5.63 -11.98
C LYS A 207 11.84 -5.39 -11.68
N GLN A 208 12.62 -5.08 -12.70
CA GLN A 208 13.99 -4.62 -12.55
C GLN A 208 14.16 -3.31 -13.30
N SER A 209 14.90 -2.39 -12.71
CA SER A 209 15.26 -1.14 -13.37
C SER A 209 16.74 -0.85 -13.18
N LEU A 210 17.35 -0.38 -14.26
CA LEU A 210 18.71 0.12 -14.27
C LEU A 210 18.68 1.53 -14.84
N THR A 211 19.25 2.48 -14.10
CA THR A 211 19.39 3.87 -14.53
C THR A 211 20.85 4.26 -14.46
N LEU A 212 21.35 4.84 -15.53
CA LEU A 212 22.67 5.44 -15.64
C LEU A 212 22.50 6.91 -15.95
N THR A 213 23.09 7.78 -15.13
CA THR A 213 23.23 9.21 -15.44
C THR A 213 24.70 9.59 -15.40
N SER A 214 25.14 10.41 -16.35
CA SER A 214 26.51 10.90 -16.41
C SER A 214 26.51 12.33 -16.92
N THR A 215 27.37 13.16 -16.35
CA THR A 215 27.63 14.52 -16.84
C THR A 215 29.05 14.61 -17.35
N ILE A 216 29.19 14.73 -18.65
CA ILE A 216 30.48 14.87 -19.32
C ILE A 216 30.58 16.31 -19.87
N ARG A 217 31.34 17.16 -19.18
CA ARG A 217 31.49 18.59 -19.54
C ARG A 217 30.12 19.31 -19.58
N LYS A 218 29.59 19.54 -20.77
CA LYS A 218 28.32 20.26 -21.03
C LYS A 218 27.18 19.32 -21.43
N VAL A 219 27.41 18.02 -21.44
CA VAL A 219 26.43 17.02 -21.86
C VAL A 219 26.00 16.19 -20.66
N ASP A 220 24.70 16.18 -20.39
CA ASP A 220 24.09 15.23 -19.47
C ASP A 220 23.50 14.08 -20.27
N LEU A 221 23.92 12.89 -19.93
CA LEU A 221 23.39 11.63 -20.48
C LEU A 221 22.56 10.93 -19.40
N SER A 222 21.36 10.51 -19.73
CA SER A 222 20.54 9.65 -18.90
C SER A 222 20.02 8.48 -19.72
N LEU A 223 20.31 7.28 -19.26
CA LEU A 223 19.83 6.03 -19.85
C LEU A 223 19.04 5.28 -18.78
N SER A 224 17.88 4.77 -19.11
CA SER A 224 17.10 3.92 -18.23
C SER A 224 16.56 2.70 -18.98
N GLY A 225 16.59 1.55 -18.31
CA GLY A 225 15.99 0.32 -18.77
C GLY A 225 15.12 -0.27 -17.66
N ILE A 226 13.91 -0.70 -18.00
CA ILE A 226 12.97 -1.33 -17.07
C ILE A 226 12.49 -2.62 -17.70
N TYR A 227 12.61 -3.71 -16.95
CA TYR A 227 12.06 -5.00 -17.32
C TYR A 227 10.96 -5.40 -16.36
N TYR A 228 9.83 -5.81 -16.89
CA TYR A 228 8.68 -6.35 -16.18
C TYR A 228 8.44 -7.80 -16.58
N HIS A 229 8.20 -8.62 -15.57
CA HIS A 229 7.68 -9.96 -15.73
C HIS A 229 6.41 -10.07 -14.90
N ASN A 230 5.26 -10.17 -15.55
CA ASN A 230 3.96 -10.27 -14.91
C ASN A 230 3.33 -11.63 -15.25
N GLN A 231 3.12 -12.42 -14.21
CA GLN A 231 2.38 -13.66 -14.30
C GLN A 231 0.89 -13.38 -14.11
N LEU A 232 0.12 -13.55 -15.17
CA LEU A 232 -1.33 -13.48 -15.18
C LEU A 232 -1.92 -14.89 -15.11
N GLU A 233 -3.23 -14.99 -14.89
CA GLU A 233 -3.94 -16.26 -14.93
C GLU A 233 -3.94 -16.82 -16.36
N GLY A 234 -3.18 -17.93 -16.58
CA GLY A 234 -3.04 -18.56 -17.88
C GLY A 234 -2.06 -17.90 -18.87
N ALA A 235 -1.39 -16.80 -18.50
CA ALA A 235 -0.45 -16.11 -19.37
C ALA A 235 0.70 -15.46 -18.60
N THR A 236 1.83 -15.29 -19.27
CA THR A 236 2.97 -14.53 -18.77
C THR A 236 3.26 -13.38 -19.71
N LEU A 237 3.31 -12.16 -19.21
CA LEU A 237 3.65 -10.97 -19.98
C LEU A 237 5.04 -10.46 -19.58
N ASN A 238 5.95 -10.41 -20.55
CA ASN A 238 7.27 -9.82 -20.39
C ASN A 238 7.33 -8.51 -21.19
N THR A 239 7.75 -7.44 -20.53
CA THR A 239 7.86 -6.12 -21.16
C THR A 239 9.20 -5.50 -20.83
N PHE A 240 9.91 -5.01 -21.85
CA PHE A 240 11.12 -4.22 -21.68
C PHE A 240 10.88 -2.81 -22.21
N LEU A 241 11.21 -1.82 -21.41
CA LEU A 241 11.15 -0.40 -21.75
C LEU A 241 12.55 0.17 -21.63
N ALA A 242 12.97 0.93 -22.63
CA ALA A 242 14.24 1.65 -22.62
C ALA A 242 14.00 3.11 -22.95
N ASP A 243 14.68 3.99 -22.23
CA ASP A 243 14.65 5.43 -22.44
C ASP A 243 16.07 6.00 -22.45
N ALA A 244 16.33 6.93 -23.35
CA ALA A 244 17.60 7.62 -23.46
C ALA A 244 17.37 9.13 -23.63
N LYS A 245 18.02 9.92 -22.78
CA LYS A 245 17.94 11.37 -22.81
C LYS A 245 19.35 11.97 -22.86
N VAL A 246 19.55 12.86 -23.79
CA VAL A 246 20.78 13.67 -23.89
C VAL A 246 20.41 15.14 -23.76
N THR A 247 21.04 15.84 -22.84
CA THR A 247 20.80 17.26 -22.60
C THR A 247 22.11 18.03 -22.76
N TRP A 248 22.12 18.99 -23.65
CA TRP A 248 23.25 19.89 -23.84
C TRP A 248 23.07 21.14 -22.98
N ARG A 249 24.02 21.46 -22.11
CA ARG A 249 24.05 22.69 -21.32
C ARG A 249 24.81 23.77 -22.06
N GLN A 250 24.09 24.69 -22.67
CA GLN A 250 24.71 25.89 -23.24
C GLN A 250 24.88 26.95 -22.14
N LYS A 251 26.06 27.56 -22.02
CA LYS A 251 26.30 28.66 -21.07
C LYS A 251 25.34 29.81 -21.38
N ASN A 252 24.56 30.17 -20.36
CA ASN A 252 23.84 31.42 -20.14
C ASN A 252 23.48 32.26 -21.38
N PHE A 253 22.27 32.16 -21.86
CA PHE A 253 21.62 33.36 -22.41
C PHE A 253 21.22 34.21 -21.22
N LEU A 254 21.90 35.35 -21.00
CA LEU A 254 21.35 36.49 -20.30
C LEU A 254 20.12 36.92 -21.12
N VAL A 255 18.93 36.64 -20.65
CA VAL A 255 17.74 37.36 -21.07
C VAL A 255 17.79 38.69 -20.31
N LEU A 256 18.23 39.74 -21.01
CA LEU A 256 18.03 41.11 -20.59
C LEU A 256 16.53 41.47 -20.64
#